data_f08cc9b5b20a967c3f2f2aea57092dc1
#
_entry.id   f08cc9b5b20a967c3f2f2aea57092dc1
#
_cell.length_a   1.000
_cell.length_b   1.000
_cell.length_c   1.000
_cell.angle_alpha   90.00
_cell.angle_beta   90.00
_cell.angle_gamma   90.00
#
_symmetry.space_group_name_H-M   'P 1'
#
loop_
_entity.id
_entity.type
_entity.pdbx_description
1 polymer ?
#
loop_
_entity_poly.entity_id
_entity_poly.type
_entity_poly.pdbx_seq_one_letter_code
_entity_poly.pdbx_strand_id
1 'polypeptide(L)'
;LYGAPGWRLGLLAMNENNIFGRLIHELPVDEQAAINDRYRLVETDPDKLPFIERIAADSRSIGLYHTSGLSTPQQMMEVLFALTHLVYANGSTDAYIDECRYVVNRRYTDLVKGLGIEADNSRTNAKYYTLIDIYKLAEEKYGKQFRKYFEKSFAQIDFLMKLSEDNGVILMDGVGFGTQPGIIRVSEANLPSKAYGVIAEKINELLEEYCEKYLKTKK
;
A
#
# COMPACT_ATOMS: atom_id res chain seq x y z
N LEU A 1 -6.76 -8.83 1.30
CA LEU A 1 -7.70 -9.93 1.27
C LEU A 1 -8.91 -9.55 2.11
N TYR A 2 -9.99 -9.99 2.37
CA TYR A 2 -11.16 -9.72 3.24
C TYR A 2 -11.43 -8.25 3.67
N GLY A 3 -10.69 -7.26 3.20
CA GLY A 3 -10.90 -5.84 3.56
C GLY A 3 -10.76 -5.51 5.06
N ALA A 4 -9.96 -6.26 5.79
CA ALA A 4 -9.86 -6.20 7.25
C ALA A 4 -8.45 -5.83 7.77
N PRO A 5 -7.80 -4.72 7.28
CA PRO A 5 -6.44 -4.35 7.70
C PRO A 5 -6.34 -3.94 9.17
N GLY A 6 -7.46 -3.56 9.79
CA GLY A 6 -7.52 -3.20 11.20
C GLY A 6 -7.17 -4.34 12.16
N TRP A 7 -7.32 -5.58 11.73
CA TRP A 7 -6.92 -6.75 12.51
C TRP A 7 -5.41 -6.99 12.49
N ARG A 8 -4.66 -6.23 11.69
CA ARG A 8 -3.21 -6.30 11.61
C ARG A 8 -2.70 -7.70 11.25
N LEU A 9 -3.47 -8.41 10.42
CA LEU A 9 -3.14 -9.72 9.86
C LEU A 9 -2.61 -9.54 8.45
N GLY A 10 -1.61 -10.35 8.10
CA GLY A 10 -1.09 -10.46 6.76
C GLY A 10 -0.65 -11.88 6.45
N LEU A 11 -0.64 -12.23 5.18
CA LEU A 11 -0.13 -13.51 4.69
C LEU A 11 1.11 -13.25 3.85
N LEU A 12 2.18 -13.98 4.13
CA LEU A 12 3.37 -14.04 3.31
C LEU A 12 3.41 -15.42 2.65
N ALA A 13 3.23 -15.45 1.34
CA ALA A 13 3.39 -16.66 0.54
C ALA A 13 4.69 -16.56 -0.26
N MET A 14 5.51 -17.60 -0.20
CA MET A 14 6.80 -17.65 -0.87
C MET A 14 6.95 -18.96 -1.62
N ASN A 15 7.43 -18.88 -2.86
CA ASN A 15 7.74 -20.08 -3.64
C ASN A 15 8.92 -20.81 -2.99
N GLU A 16 8.89 -22.14 -2.99
CA GLU A 16 9.97 -22.96 -2.46
C GLU A 16 11.33 -22.62 -3.10
N ASN A 17 11.34 -22.42 -4.43
CA ASN A 17 12.52 -22.03 -5.21
C ASN A 17 12.65 -20.50 -5.35
N ASN A 18 12.45 -19.75 -4.26
CA ASN A 18 12.56 -18.30 -4.28
C ASN A 18 13.99 -17.79 -4.44
N ILE A 19 14.11 -16.53 -4.86
CA ILE A 19 15.43 -15.92 -5.10
C ILE A 19 16.28 -15.81 -3.82
N PHE A 20 15.67 -15.57 -2.66
CA PHE A 20 16.41 -15.36 -1.41
C PHE A 20 17.09 -16.66 -0.94
N GLY A 21 16.40 -17.80 -1.02
CA GLY A 21 17.00 -19.10 -0.73
C GLY A 21 18.19 -19.39 -1.65
N ARG A 22 18.04 -19.12 -2.95
CA ARG A 22 19.13 -19.30 -3.92
C ARG A 22 20.34 -18.41 -3.61
N LEU A 23 20.11 -17.11 -3.35
CA LEU A 23 21.18 -16.17 -3.02
C LEU A 23 21.94 -16.58 -1.76
N ILE A 24 21.28 -17.12 -0.74
CA ILE A 24 21.97 -17.63 0.45
C ILE A 24 22.89 -18.81 0.10
N HIS A 25 22.45 -19.73 -0.76
CA HIS A 25 23.28 -20.87 -1.20
C HIS A 25 24.43 -20.46 -2.13
N GLU A 26 24.37 -19.31 -2.77
CA GLU A 26 25.41 -18.76 -3.62
C GLU A 26 26.47 -17.96 -2.85
N LEU A 27 26.25 -17.66 -1.56
CA LEU A 27 27.21 -16.94 -0.74
C LEU A 27 28.49 -17.77 -0.50
N PRO A 28 29.64 -17.11 -0.20
CA PRO A 28 30.83 -17.79 0.32
C PRO A 28 30.53 -18.66 1.56
N VAL A 29 31.27 -19.73 1.73
CA VAL A 29 31.02 -20.73 2.80
C VAL A 29 31.05 -20.10 4.20
N ASP A 30 31.94 -19.18 4.43
CA ASP A 30 32.07 -18.45 5.69
C ASP A 30 30.85 -17.52 5.96
N GLU A 31 30.32 -16.89 4.95
CA GLU A 31 29.10 -16.08 5.06
C GLU A 31 27.86 -16.96 5.28
N GLN A 32 27.77 -18.09 4.58
CA GLN A 32 26.70 -19.07 4.83
C GLN A 32 26.77 -19.59 6.28
N ALA A 33 27.96 -19.93 6.77
CA ALA A 33 28.16 -20.37 8.13
C ALA A 33 27.75 -19.32 9.17
N ALA A 34 28.08 -18.04 8.93
CA ALA A 34 27.68 -16.92 9.79
C ALA A 34 26.16 -16.72 9.83
N ILE A 35 25.48 -16.83 8.68
CA ILE A 35 24.01 -16.76 8.61
C ILE A 35 23.40 -17.95 9.35
N ASN A 36 23.93 -19.15 9.18
CA ASN A 36 23.38 -20.37 9.77
C ASN A 36 23.59 -20.44 11.29
N ASP A 37 24.68 -19.87 11.78
CA ASP A 37 24.97 -19.79 13.22
C ASP A 37 23.86 -19.09 14.01
N ARG A 38 23.19 -18.12 13.40
CA ARG A 38 22.03 -17.41 13.97
C ARG A 38 20.88 -18.35 14.34
N TYR A 39 20.72 -19.46 13.63
CA TYR A 39 19.58 -20.37 13.78
C TYR A 39 19.88 -21.64 14.58
N ARG A 40 21.13 -21.86 15.02
CA ARG A 40 21.57 -23.09 15.74
C ARG A 40 20.83 -23.34 17.06
N LEU A 41 20.23 -22.30 17.65
CA LEU A 41 19.44 -22.46 18.87
C LEU A 41 18.02 -22.98 18.62
N VAL A 42 17.55 -22.92 17.39
CA VAL A 42 16.18 -23.28 17.01
C VAL A 42 16.12 -24.41 16.00
N GLU A 43 17.24 -24.72 15.34
CA GLU A 43 17.34 -25.74 14.32
C GLU A 43 18.71 -26.47 14.38
N THR A 44 18.68 -27.79 14.35
CA THR A 44 19.89 -28.62 14.40
C THR A 44 20.66 -28.64 13.08
N ASP A 45 19.97 -28.41 11.97
CA ASP A 45 20.54 -28.40 10.61
C ASP A 45 20.12 -27.08 9.88
N PRO A 46 20.69 -25.94 10.26
CA PRO A 46 20.30 -24.64 9.72
C PRO A 46 20.53 -24.49 8.22
N ASP A 47 21.41 -25.26 7.63
CA ASP A 47 21.71 -25.25 6.19
C ASP A 47 20.48 -25.64 5.36
N LYS A 48 19.61 -26.47 5.91
CA LYS A 48 18.38 -26.93 5.26
C LYS A 48 17.16 -26.04 5.48
N LEU A 49 17.27 -25.01 6.34
CA LEU A 49 16.13 -24.12 6.59
C LEU A 49 15.74 -23.33 5.34
N PRO A 50 14.51 -23.51 4.82
CA PRO A 50 13.96 -22.64 3.79
C PRO A 50 13.92 -21.19 4.25
N PHE A 51 14.03 -20.25 3.32
CA PHE A 51 14.06 -18.82 3.66
C PHE A 51 12.81 -18.37 4.46
N ILE A 52 11.63 -18.91 4.15
CA ILE A 52 10.40 -18.59 4.89
C ILE A 52 10.47 -19.05 6.36
N GLU A 53 11.11 -20.17 6.64
CA GLU A 53 11.28 -20.66 8.00
C GLU A 53 12.34 -19.87 8.77
N ARG A 54 13.35 -19.33 8.08
CA ARG A 54 14.30 -18.35 8.66
C ARG A 54 13.58 -17.09 9.12
N ILE A 55 12.67 -16.54 8.31
CA ILE A 55 11.84 -15.40 8.70
C ILE A 55 10.97 -15.75 9.92
N ALA A 56 10.39 -16.94 9.97
CA ALA A 56 9.58 -17.38 11.09
C ALA A 56 10.43 -17.53 12.38
N ALA A 57 11.63 -18.08 12.27
CA ALA A 57 12.57 -18.21 13.39
C ALA A 57 13.03 -16.84 13.89
N ASP A 58 13.35 -15.91 12.99
CA ASP A 58 13.70 -14.53 13.34
C ASP A 58 12.57 -13.82 14.05
N SER A 59 11.34 -13.96 13.58
CA SER A 59 10.16 -13.39 14.23
C SER A 59 9.99 -13.92 15.66
N ARG A 60 10.32 -15.18 15.92
CA ARG A 60 10.22 -15.81 17.24
C ARG A 60 11.40 -15.49 18.17
N SER A 61 12.53 -15.06 17.63
CA SER A 61 13.74 -14.74 18.39
C SER A 61 13.74 -13.34 19.03
N ILE A 62 12.74 -12.50 18.71
CA ILE A 62 12.66 -11.13 19.23
C ILE A 62 12.16 -11.17 20.67
N GLY A 63 13.06 -11.33 21.59
CA GLY A 63 13.03 -11.07 23.03
C GLY A 63 11.76 -11.40 23.85
N LEU A 64 11.87 -11.30 25.14
CA LEU A 64 10.83 -11.63 26.13
C LEU A 64 9.56 -10.76 26.05
N TYR A 65 9.61 -9.63 25.38
CA TYR A 65 8.50 -8.67 25.25
C TYR A 65 7.69 -8.81 23.98
N HIS A 66 8.12 -9.68 23.06
CA HIS A 66 7.43 -9.92 21.82
C HIS A 66 6.79 -11.30 21.83
N THR A 67 5.47 -11.35 21.78
CA THR A 67 4.74 -12.59 21.56
C THR A 67 4.83 -12.91 20.07
N SER A 68 5.57 -13.95 19.74
CA SER A 68 5.62 -14.46 18.38
C SER A 68 4.29 -15.14 18.02
N GLY A 69 3.79 -14.85 16.82
CA GLY A 69 2.55 -15.40 16.33
C GLY A 69 1.34 -14.51 16.61
N LEU A 70 0.18 -15.00 16.24
CA LEU A 70 -1.07 -14.26 16.32
C LEU A 70 -1.69 -14.38 17.71
N SER A 71 -2.29 -13.29 18.20
CA SER A 71 -3.11 -13.32 19.39
C SER A 71 -4.36 -14.18 19.18
N THR A 72 -4.97 -14.68 20.26
CA THR A 72 -6.20 -15.47 20.16
C THR A 72 -7.32 -14.79 19.38
N PRO A 73 -7.63 -13.48 19.57
CA PRO A 73 -8.62 -12.81 18.73
C PRO A 73 -8.25 -12.79 17.24
N GLN A 74 -6.97 -12.64 16.90
CA GLN A 74 -6.51 -12.69 15.51
C GLN A 74 -6.68 -14.09 14.91
N GLN A 75 -6.33 -15.15 15.65
CA GLN A 75 -6.54 -16.53 15.22
C GLN A 75 -8.05 -16.82 14.98
N MET A 76 -8.91 -16.32 15.86
CA MET A 76 -10.37 -16.46 15.67
C MET A 76 -10.84 -15.76 14.38
N MET A 77 -10.31 -14.57 14.07
CA MET A 77 -10.63 -13.88 12.83
C MET A 77 -10.15 -14.64 11.59
N GLU A 78 -8.98 -15.27 11.65
CA GLU A 78 -8.51 -16.13 10.54
C GLU A 78 -9.44 -17.33 10.33
N VAL A 79 -9.90 -17.96 11.41
CA VAL A 79 -10.89 -19.05 11.33
C VAL A 79 -12.19 -18.57 10.69
N LEU A 80 -12.68 -17.37 11.08
CA LEU A 80 -13.88 -16.78 10.47
C LEU A 80 -13.69 -16.50 8.98
N PHE A 81 -12.53 -15.99 8.58
CA PHE A 81 -12.21 -15.79 7.16
C PHE A 81 -12.15 -17.12 6.40
N ALA A 82 -11.55 -18.16 6.99
CA ALA A 82 -11.53 -19.50 6.39
C ALA A 82 -12.94 -20.08 6.25
N LEU A 83 -13.79 -19.95 7.25
CA LEU A 83 -15.19 -20.37 7.19
C LEU A 83 -15.98 -19.58 6.13
N THR A 84 -15.76 -18.28 6.03
CA THR A 84 -16.35 -17.45 4.98
C THR A 84 -15.95 -17.96 3.60
N HIS A 85 -14.68 -18.27 3.40
CA HIS A 85 -14.21 -18.89 2.17
C HIS A 85 -14.90 -20.21 1.87
N LEU A 86 -15.02 -21.10 2.85
CA LEU A 86 -15.71 -22.39 2.67
C LEU A 86 -17.18 -22.25 2.25
N VAL A 87 -17.84 -21.16 2.69
CA VAL A 87 -19.25 -20.89 2.33
C VAL A 87 -19.38 -20.29 0.93
N TYR A 88 -18.48 -19.39 0.55
CA TYR A 88 -18.61 -18.60 -0.68
C TYR A 88 -17.74 -19.10 -1.84
N ALA A 89 -16.75 -19.96 -1.57
CA ALA A 89 -15.89 -20.49 -2.62
C ALA A 89 -16.60 -21.55 -3.46
N ASN A 90 -16.37 -21.49 -4.76
CA ASN A 90 -16.79 -22.50 -5.72
C ASN A 90 -15.64 -22.76 -6.71
N GLY A 91 -14.89 -23.82 -6.46
CA GLY A 91 -13.68 -24.12 -7.24
C GLY A 91 -12.62 -23.03 -7.08
N SER A 92 -12.28 -22.35 -8.18
CA SER A 92 -11.27 -21.28 -8.21
C SER A 92 -11.84 -19.88 -7.93
N THR A 93 -13.15 -19.75 -7.72
CA THR A 93 -13.83 -18.46 -7.46
C THR A 93 -14.27 -18.36 -6.02
N ASP A 94 -14.38 -17.15 -5.51
CA ASP A 94 -14.89 -16.82 -4.19
C ASP A 94 -15.76 -15.56 -4.32
N ALA A 95 -17.08 -15.74 -4.19
CA ALA A 95 -18.02 -14.65 -4.42
C ALA A 95 -17.82 -13.45 -3.49
N TYR A 96 -17.38 -13.67 -2.26
CA TYR A 96 -17.09 -12.60 -1.32
C TYR A 96 -15.84 -11.81 -1.76
N ILE A 97 -14.78 -12.50 -2.11
CA ILE A 97 -13.53 -11.86 -2.58
C ILE A 97 -13.75 -11.13 -3.90
N ASP A 98 -14.54 -11.71 -4.80
CA ASP A 98 -14.84 -11.09 -6.10
C ASP A 98 -15.66 -9.81 -5.92
N GLU A 99 -16.63 -9.79 -4.99
CA GLU A 99 -17.35 -8.56 -4.64
C GLU A 99 -16.43 -7.52 -4.00
N CYS A 100 -15.53 -7.90 -3.09
CA CYS A 100 -14.53 -6.98 -2.54
C CYS A 100 -13.67 -6.36 -3.64
N ARG A 101 -13.22 -7.16 -4.60
CA ARG A 101 -12.44 -6.69 -5.76
C ARG A 101 -13.24 -5.77 -6.66
N TYR A 102 -14.49 -6.11 -6.92
CA TYR A 102 -15.39 -5.27 -7.71
C TYR A 102 -15.56 -3.88 -7.08
N VAL A 103 -15.80 -3.82 -5.79
CA VAL A 103 -15.99 -2.56 -5.05
C VAL A 103 -14.74 -1.68 -5.14
N VAL A 104 -13.54 -2.21 -4.84
CA VAL A 104 -12.30 -1.41 -4.91
C VAL A 104 -11.94 -1.02 -6.34
N ASN A 105 -12.16 -1.88 -7.32
CA ASN A 105 -11.97 -1.57 -8.73
C ASN A 105 -12.83 -0.40 -9.19
N ARG A 106 -14.10 -0.39 -8.81
CA ARG A 106 -15.03 0.69 -9.13
C ARG A 106 -14.56 2.02 -8.52
N ARG A 107 -14.21 2.00 -7.24
CA ARG A 107 -13.71 3.18 -6.51
C ARG A 107 -12.43 3.75 -7.13
N TYR A 108 -11.49 2.88 -7.43
CA TYR A 108 -10.26 3.24 -8.15
C TYR A 108 -10.57 3.88 -9.51
N THR A 109 -11.48 3.26 -10.27
CA THR A 109 -11.87 3.78 -11.59
C THR A 109 -12.50 5.18 -11.49
N ASP A 110 -13.40 5.39 -10.51
CA ASP A 110 -14.04 6.68 -10.29
C ASP A 110 -12.99 7.76 -9.89
N LEU A 111 -12.01 7.39 -9.07
CA LEU A 111 -10.92 8.28 -8.65
C LEU A 111 -10.02 8.68 -9.84
N VAL A 112 -9.46 7.72 -10.56
CA VAL A 112 -8.50 8.00 -11.65
C VAL A 112 -9.18 8.72 -12.82
N LYS A 113 -10.43 8.37 -13.12
CA LYS A 113 -11.24 9.05 -14.13
C LYS A 113 -11.51 10.50 -13.73
N GLY A 114 -11.88 10.74 -12.48
CA GLY A 114 -12.12 12.09 -11.96
C GLY A 114 -10.87 12.96 -11.96
N LEU A 115 -9.69 12.38 -11.68
CA LEU A 115 -8.41 13.08 -11.76
C LEU A 115 -7.95 13.33 -13.20
N GLY A 116 -8.45 12.55 -14.17
CA GLY A 116 -8.01 12.60 -15.56
C GLY A 116 -6.65 11.96 -15.79
N ILE A 117 -6.27 10.97 -14.97
CA ILE A 117 -5.03 10.21 -15.10
C ILE A 117 -5.27 8.83 -15.69
N GLU A 118 -4.22 8.24 -16.28
CA GLU A 118 -4.28 6.90 -16.83
C GLU A 118 -4.40 5.84 -15.74
N ALA A 119 -5.32 4.87 -15.92
CA ALA A 119 -5.52 3.79 -14.97
C ALA A 119 -4.41 2.73 -15.10
N ASP A 120 -3.76 2.38 -13.99
CA ASP A 120 -2.89 1.22 -13.93
C ASP A 120 -3.73 -0.07 -13.82
N ASN A 121 -3.79 -0.82 -14.92
CA ASN A 121 -4.48 -2.10 -15.02
C ASN A 121 -3.52 -3.30 -14.94
N SER A 122 -2.31 -3.11 -14.43
CA SER A 122 -1.37 -4.20 -14.19
C SER A 122 -1.94 -5.23 -13.21
N ARG A 123 -1.57 -6.50 -13.39
CA ARG A 123 -2.02 -7.60 -12.51
C ARG A 123 -1.48 -7.49 -11.08
N THR A 124 -0.46 -6.67 -10.87
CA THR A 124 0.17 -6.43 -9.58
C THR A 124 -0.46 -5.26 -8.83
N ASN A 125 -1.30 -4.45 -9.48
CA ASN A 125 -2.01 -3.37 -8.82
C ASN A 125 -3.23 -3.91 -8.05
N ALA A 126 -3.18 -3.87 -6.74
CA ALA A 126 -4.28 -4.27 -5.87
C ALA A 126 -5.45 -3.28 -5.86
N LYS A 127 -5.24 -2.06 -6.36
CA LYS A 127 -6.23 -0.96 -6.38
C LYS A 127 -6.86 -0.67 -5.01
N TYR A 128 -6.12 -0.98 -3.95
CA TYR A 128 -6.54 -0.80 -2.56
C TYR A 128 -6.02 0.51 -1.97
N TYR A 129 -4.85 0.94 -2.44
CA TYR A 129 -4.24 2.24 -2.17
C TYR A 129 -3.73 2.82 -3.47
N THR A 130 -4.13 4.05 -3.76
CA THR A 130 -3.65 4.80 -4.93
C THR A 130 -2.68 5.88 -4.50
N LEU A 131 -1.53 5.92 -5.15
CA LEU A 131 -0.53 6.97 -5.01
C LEU A 131 -0.73 7.98 -6.12
N ILE A 132 -0.93 9.23 -5.77
CA ILE A 132 -1.16 10.33 -6.71
C ILE A 132 0.00 11.30 -6.60
N ASP A 133 0.74 11.47 -7.71
CA ASP A 133 1.77 12.51 -7.83
C ASP A 133 1.09 13.84 -8.19
N ILE A 134 0.91 14.71 -7.19
CA ILE A 134 0.26 16.01 -7.38
C ILE A 134 1.11 16.97 -8.22
N TYR A 135 2.43 16.82 -8.22
CA TYR A 135 3.31 17.65 -9.05
C TYR A 135 3.24 17.24 -10.52
N LYS A 136 3.20 15.94 -10.79
CA LYS A 136 2.97 15.41 -12.14
C LYS A 136 1.59 15.81 -12.65
N LEU A 137 0.56 15.67 -11.84
CA LEU A 137 -0.81 16.06 -12.17
C LEU A 137 -0.90 17.57 -12.48
N ALA A 138 -0.20 18.41 -11.68
CA ALA A 138 -0.09 19.83 -11.91
C ALA A 138 0.64 20.15 -13.23
N GLU A 139 1.69 19.41 -13.57
CA GLU A 139 2.41 19.57 -14.84
C GLU A 139 1.55 19.20 -16.04
N GLU A 140 0.84 18.09 -15.97
CA GLU A 140 -0.03 17.59 -17.06
C GLU A 140 -1.19 18.56 -17.33
N LYS A 141 -1.76 19.17 -16.29
CA LYS A 141 -2.91 20.09 -16.43
C LYS A 141 -2.52 21.53 -16.77
N TYR A 142 -1.46 22.05 -16.18
CA TYR A 142 -1.14 23.47 -16.21
C TYR A 142 0.31 23.78 -16.68
N GLY A 143 1.07 22.76 -17.00
CA GLY A 143 2.39 22.87 -17.61
C GLY A 143 3.55 22.98 -16.62
N LYS A 144 4.77 22.80 -17.15
CA LYS A 144 6.03 22.72 -16.38
C LYS A 144 6.34 23.95 -15.54
N GLN A 145 5.93 25.15 -15.98
CA GLN A 145 6.23 26.37 -15.24
C GLN A 145 5.37 26.47 -13.98
N PHE A 146 4.10 26.07 -14.06
CA PHE A 146 3.24 25.98 -12.88
C PHE A 146 3.73 24.91 -11.91
N ARG A 147 4.09 23.72 -12.38
CA ARG A 147 4.68 22.68 -11.52
C ARG A 147 5.87 23.22 -10.71
N LYS A 148 6.83 23.87 -11.35
CA LYS A 148 8.01 24.45 -10.66
C LYS A 148 7.62 25.49 -9.60
N TYR A 149 6.65 26.33 -9.90
CA TYR A 149 6.13 27.30 -8.94
C TYR A 149 5.46 26.59 -7.77
N PHE A 150 4.59 25.62 -8.05
CA PHE A 150 3.84 24.87 -7.05
C PHE A 150 4.76 24.12 -6.09
N GLU A 151 5.71 23.37 -6.62
CA GLU A 151 6.71 22.62 -5.86
C GLU A 151 7.60 23.52 -4.97
N LYS A 152 7.93 24.71 -5.45
CA LYS A 152 8.78 25.67 -4.70
C LYS A 152 8.00 26.48 -3.66
N SER A 153 6.76 26.81 -3.94
CA SER A 153 6.01 27.82 -3.17
C SER A 153 5.09 27.21 -2.11
N PHE A 154 4.82 25.90 -2.19
CA PHE A 154 3.90 25.22 -1.26
C PHE A 154 4.49 23.91 -0.79
N ALA A 155 4.51 23.71 0.52
CA ALA A 155 4.80 22.41 1.07
C ALA A 155 3.63 21.43 0.80
N GLN A 156 3.93 20.16 0.60
CA GLN A 156 2.89 19.14 0.39
C GLN A 156 1.88 19.10 1.54
N ILE A 157 2.34 19.33 2.77
CA ILE A 157 1.46 19.38 3.95
C ILE A 157 0.44 20.51 3.86
N ASP A 158 0.81 21.68 3.29
CA ASP A 158 -0.12 22.80 3.11
C ASP A 158 -1.25 22.43 2.16
N PHE A 159 -0.94 21.67 1.10
CA PHE A 159 -1.94 21.15 0.18
C PHE A 159 -2.91 20.20 0.90
N LEU A 160 -2.41 19.26 1.70
CA LEU A 160 -3.21 18.31 2.44
C LEU A 160 -4.07 18.99 3.52
N MET A 161 -3.51 19.95 4.24
CA MET A 161 -4.22 20.73 5.25
C MET A 161 -5.36 21.52 4.61
N LYS A 162 -5.08 22.24 3.53
CA LYS A 162 -6.08 23.03 2.82
C LYS A 162 -7.19 22.14 2.22
N LEU A 163 -6.84 20.98 1.67
CA LEU A 163 -7.80 20.00 1.18
C LEU A 163 -8.74 19.52 2.31
N SER A 164 -8.18 19.33 3.51
CA SER A 164 -8.94 18.96 4.70
C SER A 164 -9.84 20.09 5.21
N GLU A 165 -9.29 21.29 5.36
CA GLU A 165 -9.98 22.44 5.94
C GLU A 165 -11.10 22.98 5.04
N ASP A 166 -10.80 23.16 3.76
CA ASP A 166 -11.75 23.79 2.82
C ASP A 166 -12.73 22.78 2.20
N ASN A 167 -12.31 21.51 2.07
CA ASN A 167 -13.08 20.52 1.33
C ASN A 167 -13.50 19.29 2.15
N GLY A 168 -13.05 19.17 3.39
CA GLY A 168 -13.36 18.03 4.26
C GLY A 168 -12.74 16.69 3.78
N VAL A 169 -11.71 16.74 2.92
CA VAL A 169 -11.05 15.57 2.35
C VAL A 169 -9.71 15.36 3.06
N ILE A 170 -9.62 14.31 3.87
CA ILE A 170 -8.42 13.95 4.61
C ILE A 170 -7.69 12.83 3.87
N LEU A 171 -6.51 13.15 3.34
CA LEU A 171 -5.62 12.19 2.68
C LEU A 171 -4.30 12.07 3.44
N MET A 172 -3.53 11.05 3.11
CA MET A 172 -2.24 10.81 3.76
C MET A 172 -1.09 11.23 2.86
N ASP A 173 -0.05 11.78 3.50
CA ASP A 173 1.25 11.99 2.87
C ASP A 173 1.89 10.65 2.52
N GLY A 174 2.35 10.52 1.28
CA GLY A 174 3.01 9.31 0.80
C GLY A 174 4.43 9.12 1.35
N VAL A 175 5.11 10.19 1.78
CA VAL A 175 6.49 10.13 2.30
C VAL A 175 6.59 9.16 3.48
N GLY A 176 5.60 9.13 4.37
CA GLY A 176 5.51 8.16 5.47
C GLY A 176 5.41 6.69 5.01
N PHE A 177 5.22 6.44 3.72
CA PHE A 177 5.13 5.12 3.09
C PHE A 177 6.26 4.87 2.08
N GLY A 178 7.37 5.58 2.21
CA GLY A 178 8.58 5.40 1.40
C GLY A 178 8.51 6.00 0.00
N THR A 179 7.59 6.94 -0.25
CA THR A 179 7.49 7.64 -1.55
C THR A 179 8.29 8.94 -1.57
N GLN A 180 8.43 9.53 -2.75
CA GLN A 180 9.01 10.86 -2.92
C GLN A 180 8.02 11.95 -2.47
N PRO A 181 8.50 13.16 -2.12
CA PRO A 181 7.65 14.33 -1.92
C PRO A 181 6.75 14.60 -3.14
N GLY A 182 5.54 15.07 -2.91
CA GLY A 182 4.54 15.29 -3.95
C GLY A 182 3.60 14.12 -4.17
N ILE A 183 3.85 12.98 -3.51
CA ILE A 183 2.96 11.82 -3.58
C ILE A 183 2.00 11.83 -2.39
N ILE A 184 0.71 11.82 -2.70
CA ILE A 184 -0.36 11.63 -1.71
C ILE A 184 -1.00 10.25 -1.87
N ARG A 185 -1.55 9.71 -0.79
CA ARG A 185 -2.14 8.37 -0.77
C ARG A 185 -3.64 8.43 -0.49
N VAL A 186 -4.40 7.80 -1.37
CA VAL A 186 -5.84 7.55 -1.20
C VAL A 186 -6.05 6.07 -0.86
N SER A 187 -6.98 5.77 0.05
CA SER A 187 -7.42 4.41 0.35
C SER A 187 -8.79 4.16 -0.26
N GLU A 188 -8.92 3.16 -1.12
CA GLU A 188 -10.17 2.76 -1.74
C GLU A 188 -11.06 1.89 -0.84
N ALA A 189 -10.59 1.56 0.36
CA ALA A 189 -11.32 0.67 1.27
C ALA A 189 -12.28 1.39 2.24
N ASN A 190 -12.04 2.67 2.54
CA ASN A 190 -12.59 3.30 3.75
C ASN A 190 -13.89 4.07 3.55
N LEU A 191 -14.20 4.50 2.32
CA LEU A 191 -15.31 5.41 2.05
C LEU A 191 -16.36 4.78 1.13
N PRO A 192 -17.60 5.28 1.12
CA PRO A 192 -18.59 4.89 0.14
C PRO A 192 -18.13 5.19 -1.29
N SER A 193 -18.53 4.36 -2.26
CA SER A 193 -18.02 4.45 -3.65
C SER A 193 -18.21 5.85 -4.27
N LYS A 194 -19.29 6.54 -3.97
CA LYS A 194 -19.54 7.91 -4.47
C LYS A 194 -18.51 8.96 -4.01
N ALA A 195 -17.77 8.69 -2.94
CA ALA A 195 -16.80 9.66 -2.41
C ALA A 195 -15.55 9.81 -3.30
N TYR A 196 -15.19 8.80 -4.09
CA TYR A 196 -13.94 8.83 -4.84
C TYR A 196 -13.95 9.78 -6.03
N GLY A 197 -15.09 9.96 -6.69
CA GLY A 197 -15.27 11.02 -7.67
C GLY A 197 -15.18 12.42 -7.03
N VAL A 198 -15.77 12.58 -5.85
CA VAL A 198 -15.71 13.86 -5.10
C VAL A 198 -14.28 14.17 -4.66
N ILE A 199 -13.52 13.18 -4.16
CA ILE A 199 -12.10 13.36 -3.80
C ILE A 199 -11.31 13.87 -5.01
N ALA A 200 -11.51 13.25 -6.18
CA ALA A 200 -10.83 13.65 -7.41
C ALA A 200 -11.22 15.10 -7.82
N GLU A 201 -12.48 15.45 -7.73
CA GLU A 201 -12.98 16.80 -7.99
C GLU A 201 -12.30 17.83 -7.07
N LYS A 202 -12.26 17.56 -5.75
CA LYS A 202 -11.67 18.49 -4.77
C LYS A 202 -10.15 18.65 -4.93
N ILE A 203 -9.44 17.59 -5.31
CA ILE A 203 -8.02 17.69 -5.67
C ILE A 203 -7.84 18.62 -6.89
N ASN A 204 -8.68 18.45 -7.91
CA ASN A 204 -8.61 19.28 -9.11
C ASN A 204 -8.94 20.75 -8.83
N GLU A 205 -10.02 21.03 -8.10
CA GLU A 205 -10.40 22.39 -7.70
C GLU A 205 -9.28 23.10 -6.93
N LEU A 206 -8.65 22.39 -6.00
CA LEU A 206 -7.54 22.96 -5.24
C LEU A 206 -6.32 23.24 -6.11
N LEU A 207 -5.98 22.35 -7.06
CA LEU A 207 -4.92 22.61 -8.03
C LEU A 207 -5.21 23.80 -8.93
N GLU A 208 -6.46 23.95 -9.36
CA GLU A 208 -6.91 25.11 -10.14
C GLU A 208 -6.76 26.42 -9.35
N GLU A 209 -7.17 26.46 -8.09
CA GLU A 209 -6.98 27.61 -7.20
C GLU A 209 -5.51 28.02 -7.09
N TYR A 210 -4.59 27.04 -6.92
CA TYR A 210 -3.16 27.31 -6.90
C TYR A 210 -2.66 27.84 -8.25
N CYS A 211 -3.19 27.35 -9.36
CA CYS A 211 -2.83 27.84 -10.69
C CYS A 211 -3.31 29.27 -10.89
N GLU A 212 -4.50 29.63 -10.46
CA GLU A 212 -5.00 31.03 -10.50
C GLU A 212 -4.11 31.99 -9.70
N LYS A 213 -3.66 31.57 -8.50
CA LYS A 213 -2.71 32.34 -7.70
C LYS A 213 -1.40 32.57 -8.46
N TYR A 214 -0.86 31.51 -9.09
CA TYR A 214 0.33 31.62 -9.91
C TYR A 214 0.16 32.61 -11.08
N LEU A 215 -0.97 32.58 -11.78
CA LEU A 215 -1.22 33.49 -12.89
C LEU A 215 -1.31 34.96 -12.43
N LYS A 216 -1.78 35.21 -11.21
CA LYS A 216 -1.79 36.56 -10.61
C LYS A 216 -0.40 37.07 -10.26
N THR A 217 0.58 36.20 -9.97
CA THR A 217 1.98 36.59 -9.70
C THR A 217 2.75 36.95 -10.96
N LYS A 218 2.22 36.65 -12.14
CA LYS A 218 2.83 36.97 -13.44
C LYS A 218 2.36 38.29 -14.05
N LYS A 219 1.33 38.87 -13.48
CA LYS A 219 0.82 40.20 -13.86
C LYS A 219 1.48 41.28 -13.01
#